data_f7d6c676d1e357bdc40ba7218c26cc80
#
_entry.id   f7d6c676d1e357bdc40ba7218c26cc80
#
_cell.length_a   1.000
_cell.length_b   1.000
_cell.length_c   1.000
_cell.angle_alpha   90.00
_cell.angle_beta   90.00
_cell.angle_gamma   90.00
#
_symmetry.space_group_name_H-M   'P 1'
#
loop_
_entity.id
_entity.type
_entity.pdbx_description
1 polymer ?
#
loop_
_entity_poly.entity_id
_entity_poly.type
_entity_poly.pdbx_seq_one_letter_code
_entity_poly.pdbx_strand_id
1 'polypeptide(L)'
;MSIPKYHIYVEYSEPEKSGFRFNVSHEELNRTFAIPYAAGQPFWFMGRLLNPIKVIKVALFWSYVTADKLELTNHENSASSKDKKYLIESIVKGKVKGVYLCTEKFLPSTENKSSPSQSTTSALGNLSRRIIVVSGTDEEMNQALNGALTKLSLIPVVLCEEPSQGKKIVENFSKDYADVAFAVVLLSPDDFVYAKNEAATKRKLRPKQDVVFELGFLLGNLGKGNVLVFFRECANFEIPTDFEGINFIAFDDHDSWKLALIRELSNCGLAVDGDRILK
;
A
#
# COMPACT_ATOMS: atom_id res chain seq x y z
N MET A 1 9.20 6.25 18.23
CA MET A 1 8.88 4.87 17.75
C MET A 1 9.99 4.43 16.81
N SER A 2 10.50 3.22 16.95
CA SER A 2 11.55 2.73 16.05
C SER A 2 10.93 2.39 14.69
N ILE A 3 11.51 2.93 13.60
CA ILE A 3 11.08 2.65 12.23
C ILE A 3 11.50 1.21 11.88
N PRO A 4 10.60 0.37 11.35
CA PRO A 4 10.96 -1.00 10.96
C PRO A 4 12.02 -1.00 9.87
N LYS A 5 12.96 -1.92 9.96
CA LYS A 5 13.98 -2.20 8.95
C LYS A 5 13.66 -3.50 8.26
N TYR A 6 13.86 -3.54 6.97
CA TYR A 6 13.62 -4.72 6.15
C TYR A 6 14.93 -5.38 5.73
N HIS A 7 14.88 -6.68 5.56
CA HIS A 7 16.02 -7.48 5.17
C HIS A 7 15.60 -8.39 4.02
N ILE A 8 16.38 -8.43 2.96
CA ILE A 8 16.06 -9.14 1.72
C ILE A 8 17.05 -10.28 1.54
N TYR A 9 16.57 -11.51 1.40
CA TYR A 9 17.35 -12.66 0.97
C TYR A 9 16.94 -13.05 -0.44
N VAL A 10 17.92 -13.22 -1.32
CA VAL A 10 17.73 -13.72 -2.68
C VAL A 10 18.67 -14.90 -2.91
N GLU A 11 18.10 -16.03 -3.28
CA GLU A 11 18.82 -17.18 -3.82
C GLU A 11 18.67 -17.18 -5.34
N TYR A 12 19.78 -17.11 -6.05
CA TYR A 12 19.82 -16.97 -7.49
C TYR A 12 20.47 -18.20 -8.13
N SER A 13 20.11 -18.52 -9.38
CA SER A 13 20.65 -19.69 -10.11
C SER A 13 22.17 -19.69 -10.24
N GLU A 14 22.77 -18.50 -10.19
CA GLU A 14 24.23 -18.32 -10.12
C GLU A 14 24.57 -17.99 -8.66
N PRO A 15 25.18 -18.92 -7.89
CA PRO A 15 25.35 -18.79 -6.43
C PRO A 15 26.08 -17.51 -5.99
N GLU A 16 27.02 -17.00 -6.81
CA GLU A 16 27.76 -15.77 -6.55
C GLU A 16 26.90 -14.50 -6.64
N LYS A 17 25.69 -14.60 -7.19
CA LYS A 17 24.69 -13.54 -7.24
C LYS A 17 23.64 -13.63 -6.13
N SER A 18 23.67 -14.73 -5.38
CA SER A 18 22.84 -14.92 -4.19
C SER A 18 23.36 -14.08 -3.04
N GLY A 19 22.47 -13.61 -2.17
CA GLY A 19 22.93 -12.83 -1.03
C GLY A 19 21.82 -12.31 -0.13
N PHE A 20 22.25 -11.45 0.77
CA PHE A 20 21.40 -10.84 1.79
C PHE A 20 21.64 -9.33 1.86
N ARG A 21 20.58 -8.54 1.82
CA ARG A 21 20.63 -7.08 1.97
C ARG A 21 19.91 -6.69 3.25
N PHE A 22 20.62 -5.98 4.13
CA PHE A 22 20.14 -5.60 5.45
C PHE A 22 19.67 -4.13 5.50
N ASN A 23 18.84 -3.82 6.50
CA ASN A 23 18.49 -2.46 6.92
C ASN A 23 17.86 -1.59 5.83
N VAL A 24 17.12 -2.19 4.91
CA VAL A 24 16.43 -1.52 3.81
C VAL A 24 15.20 -0.81 4.36
N SER A 25 14.94 0.42 3.94
CA SER A 25 13.69 1.10 4.26
C SER A 25 12.50 0.49 3.50
N HIS A 26 11.28 0.72 3.97
CA HIS A 26 10.09 0.26 3.27
C HIS A 26 10.00 0.79 1.83
N GLU A 27 10.29 2.07 1.65
CA GLU A 27 10.29 2.71 0.34
C GLU A 27 11.35 2.09 -0.59
N GLU A 28 12.56 1.93 -0.08
CA GLU A 28 13.65 1.33 -0.84
C GLU A 28 13.36 -0.13 -1.21
N LEU A 29 12.81 -0.93 -0.28
CA LEU A 29 12.37 -2.30 -0.54
C LEU A 29 11.39 -2.35 -1.72
N ASN A 30 10.34 -1.54 -1.68
CA ASN A 30 9.33 -1.52 -2.73
C ASN A 30 9.91 -1.06 -4.07
N ARG A 31 10.58 0.08 -4.10
CA ARG A 31 11.09 0.69 -5.34
C ARG A 31 12.17 -0.16 -6.02
N THR A 32 13.11 -0.70 -5.26
CA THR A 32 14.29 -1.37 -5.84
C THR A 32 14.14 -2.86 -6.01
N PHE A 33 13.23 -3.48 -5.29
CA PHE A 33 13.10 -4.94 -5.25
C PHE A 33 11.66 -5.43 -5.44
N ALA A 34 10.74 -5.16 -4.51
CA ALA A 34 9.46 -5.85 -4.46
C ALA A 34 8.59 -5.58 -5.69
N ILE A 35 8.43 -4.31 -6.09
CA ILE A 35 7.63 -3.93 -7.25
C ILE A 35 8.22 -4.49 -8.56
N PRO A 36 9.50 -4.26 -8.90
CA PRO A 36 10.08 -4.84 -10.11
C PRO A 36 10.03 -6.37 -10.12
N TYR A 37 10.33 -7.01 -9.00
CA TYR A 37 10.30 -8.48 -8.90
C TYR A 37 8.90 -9.05 -9.12
N ALA A 38 7.89 -8.48 -8.47
CA ALA A 38 6.49 -8.89 -8.63
C ALA A 38 5.97 -8.67 -10.06
N ALA A 39 6.44 -7.60 -10.73
CA ALA A 39 6.14 -7.32 -12.14
C ALA A 39 6.93 -8.19 -13.14
N GLY A 40 7.78 -9.11 -12.67
CA GLY A 40 8.64 -9.92 -13.53
C GLY A 40 9.74 -9.13 -14.23
N GLN A 41 10.05 -7.92 -13.76
CA GLN A 41 11.07 -7.03 -14.34
C GLN A 41 12.43 -7.22 -13.67
N PRO A 42 13.54 -6.99 -14.40
CA PRO A 42 14.86 -6.99 -13.80
C PRO A 42 14.95 -5.97 -12.65
N PHE A 43 15.63 -6.35 -11.56
CA PHE A 43 15.77 -5.54 -10.36
C PHE A 43 17.22 -5.47 -9.89
N TRP A 44 17.56 -4.36 -9.21
CA TRP A 44 18.91 -4.16 -8.67
C TRP A 44 19.03 -4.79 -7.28
N PHE A 45 20.02 -5.68 -7.12
CA PHE A 45 20.32 -6.34 -5.87
C PHE A 45 21.84 -6.42 -5.65
N MET A 46 22.33 -5.87 -4.54
CA MET A 46 23.75 -5.83 -4.19
C MET A 46 24.66 -5.30 -5.32
N GLY A 47 24.22 -4.23 -6.01
CA GLY A 47 24.98 -3.62 -7.11
C GLY A 47 24.94 -4.37 -8.44
N ARG A 48 24.09 -5.40 -8.57
CA ARG A 48 23.94 -6.22 -9.79
C ARG A 48 22.49 -6.19 -10.27
N LEU A 49 22.29 -6.16 -11.57
CA LEU A 49 20.97 -6.29 -12.19
C LEU A 49 20.64 -7.78 -12.31
N LEU A 50 19.57 -8.22 -11.63
CA LEU A 50 19.13 -9.61 -11.62
C LEU A 50 17.84 -9.79 -12.43
N ASN A 51 17.74 -10.94 -13.10
CA ASN A 51 16.52 -11.33 -13.82
C ASN A 51 15.64 -12.18 -12.88
N PRO A 52 14.37 -11.80 -12.63
CA PRO A 52 13.48 -12.54 -11.73
C PRO A 52 13.26 -14.00 -12.11
N ILE A 53 13.34 -14.34 -13.41
CA ILE A 53 13.17 -15.73 -13.91
C ILE A 53 14.25 -16.66 -13.35
N LYS A 54 15.45 -16.14 -13.04
CA LYS A 54 16.58 -16.91 -12.52
C LYS A 54 16.64 -16.95 -10.99
N VAL A 55 15.66 -16.34 -10.31
CA VAL A 55 15.57 -16.38 -8.84
C VAL A 55 14.97 -17.72 -8.42
N ILE A 56 15.70 -18.43 -7.54
CA ILE A 56 15.27 -19.70 -6.97
C ILE A 56 14.38 -19.47 -5.77
N LYS A 57 14.78 -18.54 -4.90
CA LYS A 57 14.06 -18.24 -3.66
C LYS A 57 14.22 -16.78 -3.27
N VAL A 58 13.15 -16.22 -2.73
CA VAL A 58 13.15 -14.92 -2.06
C VAL A 58 12.59 -15.10 -0.66
N ALA A 59 13.20 -14.42 0.31
CA ALA A 59 12.62 -14.28 1.63
C ALA A 59 12.83 -12.84 2.12
N LEU A 60 11.76 -12.23 2.57
CA LEU A 60 11.75 -10.87 3.13
C LEU A 60 11.48 -10.96 4.63
N PHE A 61 12.27 -10.22 5.38
CA PHE A 61 12.16 -10.16 6.84
C PHE A 61 12.09 -8.71 7.29
N TRP A 62 11.54 -8.48 8.48
CA TRP A 62 11.55 -7.17 9.11
C TRP A 62 11.94 -7.26 10.59
N SER A 63 12.51 -6.18 11.10
CA SER A 63 12.84 -6.02 12.53
C SER A 63 12.77 -4.56 12.94
N TYR A 64 12.64 -4.28 14.24
CA TYR A 64 12.80 -2.93 14.80
C TYR A 64 14.24 -2.57 15.11
N VAL A 65 15.17 -3.50 14.96
CA VAL A 65 16.59 -3.33 15.23
C VAL A 65 17.39 -3.44 13.94
N THR A 66 18.49 -2.69 13.85
CA THR A 66 19.43 -2.82 12.72
C THR A 66 20.18 -4.16 12.80
N ALA A 67 20.67 -4.65 11.66
CA ALA A 67 21.41 -5.91 11.58
C ALA A 67 22.63 -5.93 12.53
N ASP A 68 23.33 -4.81 12.66
CA ASP A 68 24.49 -4.69 13.56
C ASP A 68 24.12 -4.93 15.03
N LYS A 69 22.93 -4.50 15.45
CA LYS A 69 22.42 -4.77 16.80
C LYS A 69 21.89 -6.19 16.96
N LEU A 70 21.40 -6.81 15.88
CA LEU A 70 21.00 -8.23 15.88
C LEU A 70 22.22 -9.14 16.06
N GLU A 71 23.35 -8.83 15.46
CA GLU A 71 24.62 -9.53 15.65
C GLU A 71 25.06 -9.48 17.11
N LEU A 72 24.96 -8.33 17.74
CA LEU A 72 25.36 -8.12 19.15
C LEU A 72 24.49 -8.87 20.17
N THR A 73 23.21 -9.10 19.90
CA THR A 73 22.31 -9.80 20.82
C THR A 73 22.44 -11.32 20.78
N ASN A 74 23.02 -11.89 19.73
CA ASN A 74 23.12 -13.32 19.54
C ASN A 74 24.56 -13.88 19.72
N HIS A 75 25.57 -13.00 19.80
CA HIS A 75 26.98 -13.39 19.98
C HIS A 75 27.70 -12.48 20.96
N GLU A 76 27.77 -12.87 22.21
CA GLU A 76 28.61 -12.19 23.19
C GLU A 76 30.12 -12.38 22.96
N ASN A 77 30.54 -13.20 21.99
CA ASN A 77 31.95 -13.52 21.75
C ASN A 77 32.26 -13.86 20.29
N SER A 78 32.44 -12.93 19.40
CA SER A 78 33.43 -12.97 18.30
C SER A 78 33.01 -12.14 17.07
N ALA A 79 33.88 -11.21 16.65
CA ALA A 79 33.75 -10.41 15.43
C ALA A 79 34.56 -11.05 14.28
N SER A 80 33.91 -11.81 13.40
CA SER A 80 34.54 -12.37 12.22
C SER A 80 33.57 -12.47 11.04
N SER A 81 34.04 -12.42 9.79
CA SER A 81 33.21 -12.55 8.57
C SER A 81 32.44 -13.87 8.47
N LYS A 82 32.80 -14.89 9.23
CA LYS A 82 32.05 -16.14 9.40
C LYS A 82 30.70 -15.91 10.10
N ASP A 83 30.61 -14.89 10.93
CA ASP A 83 29.43 -14.60 11.73
C ASP A 83 28.26 -14.08 10.89
N LYS A 84 28.54 -13.31 9.83
CA LYS A 84 27.51 -12.83 8.90
C LYS A 84 26.79 -13.97 8.17
N LYS A 85 27.53 -14.98 7.74
CA LYS A 85 26.96 -16.15 7.08
C LYS A 85 26.08 -16.94 8.04
N TYR A 86 26.53 -17.12 9.27
CA TYR A 86 25.78 -17.80 10.33
C TYR A 86 24.51 -17.04 10.71
N LEU A 87 24.58 -15.70 10.81
CA LEU A 87 23.42 -14.86 11.07
C LEU A 87 22.37 -14.99 9.94
N ILE A 88 22.81 -14.92 8.68
CA ILE A 88 21.96 -15.12 7.50
C ILE A 88 21.23 -16.46 7.57
N GLU A 89 21.97 -17.54 7.82
CA GLU A 89 21.38 -18.87 7.94
C GLU A 89 20.41 -18.97 9.12
N SER A 90 20.72 -18.33 10.23
CA SER A 90 19.87 -18.32 11.43
C SER A 90 18.59 -17.51 11.21
N ILE A 91 18.65 -16.38 10.50
CA ILE A 91 17.47 -15.59 10.11
C ILE A 91 16.58 -16.41 9.17
N VAL A 92 17.16 -16.99 8.13
CA VAL A 92 16.42 -17.79 7.13
C VAL A 92 15.75 -19.01 7.78
N LYS A 93 16.37 -19.58 8.82
CA LYS A 93 15.83 -20.70 9.62
C LYS A 93 14.88 -20.26 10.73
N GLY A 94 14.57 -18.94 10.85
CA GLY A 94 13.66 -18.41 11.88
C GLY A 94 14.18 -18.51 13.33
N LYS A 95 15.50 -18.60 13.53
CA LYS A 95 16.12 -18.80 14.85
C LYS A 95 16.52 -17.51 15.57
N VAL A 96 16.36 -16.34 14.93
CA VAL A 96 16.73 -15.03 15.48
C VAL A 96 15.52 -14.35 16.08
N LYS A 97 15.56 -14.05 17.37
CA LYS A 97 14.48 -13.32 18.06
C LYS A 97 14.38 -11.87 17.55
N GLY A 98 13.15 -11.38 17.34
CA GLY A 98 12.91 -10.01 16.89
C GLY A 98 13.05 -9.79 15.38
N VAL A 99 13.23 -10.85 14.61
CA VAL A 99 13.19 -10.85 13.15
C VAL A 99 12.01 -11.71 12.68
N TYR A 100 11.17 -11.14 11.82
CA TYR A 100 9.91 -11.75 11.40
C TYR A 100 9.86 -11.87 9.88
N LEU A 101 9.44 -13.03 9.38
CA LEU A 101 9.22 -13.27 7.96
C LEU A 101 8.02 -12.43 7.48
N CYS A 102 8.17 -11.76 6.33
CA CYS A 102 7.12 -10.96 5.73
C CYS A 102 7.05 -11.10 4.20
N THR A 103 7.56 -12.18 3.65
CA THR A 103 7.61 -12.41 2.19
C THR A 103 6.24 -12.30 1.55
N GLU A 104 5.23 -12.93 2.14
CA GLU A 104 3.86 -12.94 1.61
C GLU A 104 3.20 -11.56 1.59
N LYS A 105 3.66 -10.64 2.46
CA LYS A 105 3.18 -9.26 2.50
C LYS A 105 3.59 -8.43 1.28
N PHE A 106 4.70 -8.78 0.64
CA PHE A 106 5.29 -8.01 -0.46
C PHE A 106 5.30 -8.76 -1.80
N LEU A 107 5.28 -10.08 -1.75
CA LEU A 107 5.40 -10.91 -2.95
C LEU A 107 4.26 -11.95 -2.96
N PRO A 108 3.52 -12.10 -4.06
CA PRO A 108 2.53 -13.16 -4.19
C PRO A 108 3.19 -14.53 -4.11
N SER A 109 2.50 -15.50 -3.50
CA SER A 109 2.99 -16.87 -3.31
C SER A 109 3.33 -17.52 -4.65
N THR A 110 4.59 -17.94 -4.83
CA THR A 110 5.09 -18.64 -6.01
C THR A 110 4.99 -20.17 -5.86
N GLU A 111 3.92 -20.68 -5.28
CA GLU A 111 3.67 -22.14 -5.31
C GLU A 111 2.89 -22.47 -6.57
N ASN A 112 3.58 -23.10 -7.51
CA ASN A 112 3.21 -23.86 -8.70
C ASN A 112 3.84 -23.35 -10.00
N LYS A 113 5.11 -23.71 -10.20
CA LYS A 113 5.67 -23.81 -11.55
C LYS A 113 6.15 -25.24 -11.77
N SER A 114 5.23 -26.12 -12.18
CA SER A 114 5.56 -27.37 -12.86
C SER A 114 4.74 -27.46 -14.14
N SER A 115 5.46 -27.50 -15.28
CA SER A 115 5.10 -27.90 -16.65
C SER A 115 4.39 -26.90 -17.56
N PRO A 116 4.88 -26.74 -18.80
CA PRO A 116 4.31 -25.83 -19.79
C PRO A 116 3.19 -26.52 -20.58
N SER A 117 1.98 -26.06 -20.43
CA SER A 117 0.95 -26.28 -21.44
C SER A 117 0.13 -25.00 -21.64
N GLN A 118 0.09 -24.61 -22.88
CA GLN A 118 -0.56 -23.49 -23.52
C GLN A 118 -1.94 -23.12 -22.92
N SER A 119 -2.08 -21.89 -22.47
CA SER A 119 -3.23 -21.02 -22.73
C SER A 119 -2.91 -19.63 -22.19
N THR A 120 -2.68 -18.70 -23.11
CA THR A 120 -2.68 -17.25 -22.90
C THR A 120 -4.06 -16.83 -22.42
N THR A 121 -4.15 -16.41 -21.19
CA THR A 121 -5.09 -15.46 -20.56
C THR A 121 -5.28 -15.84 -19.10
N SER A 122 -4.61 -15.15 -18.17
CA SER A 122 -4.93 -15.00 -16.72
C SER A 122 -3.70 -15.11 -15.82
N ALA A 123 -2.79 -14.15 -15.91
CA ALA A 123 -1.74 -13.95 -14.90
C ALA A 123 -1.81 -12.53 -14.31
N LEU A 124 -3.03 -12.10 -13.99
CA LEU A 124 -3.30 -11.02 -13.03
C LEU A 124 -3.67 -11.74 -11.72
N GLY A 125 -2.75 -11.75 -10.76
CA GLY A 125 -3.06 -12.19 -9.40
C GLY A 125 -4.34 -11.51 -8.96
N ASN A 126 -5.29 -12.27 -8.38
CA ASN A 126 -6.56 -11.76 -7.88
C ASN A 126 -6.30 -10.70 -6.82
N LEU A 127 -6.15 -9.44 -7.23
CA LEU A 127 -6.26 -8.30 -6.31
C LEU A 127 -7.63 -8.39 -5.64
N SER A 128 -7.65 -8.15 -4.34
CA SER A 128 -8.92 -8.10 -3.62
C SER A 128 -9.87 -7.11 -4.31
N ARG A 129 -11.09 -7.55 -4.56
CA ARG A 129 -12.13 -6.67 -5.12
C ARG A 129 -12.75 -5.73 -4.08
N ARG A 130 -12.24 -5.75 -2.87
CA ARG A 130 -12.65 -4.86 -1.78
C ARG A 130 -11.94 -3.51 -1.94
N ILE A 131 -12.71 -2.43 -1.90
CA ILE A 131 -12.24 -1.04 -2.01
C ILE A 131 -12.63 -0.31 -0.74
N ILE A 132 -11.66 0.25 -0.04
CA ILE A 132 -11.94 1.11 1.10
C ILE A 132 -12.56 2.41 0.59
N VAL A 133 -13.67 2.82 1.20
CA VAL A 133 -14.33 4.10 0.97
C VAL A 133 -14.32 4.89 2.27
N VAL A 134 -13.71 6.07 2.23
CA VAL A 134 -13.75 7.07 3.30
C VAL A 134 -14.59 8.23 2.82
N SER A 135 -15.56 8.67 3.59
CA SER A 135 -16.45 9.77 3.22
C SER A 135 -16.80 10.67 4.41
N GLY A 136 -17.03 11.94 4.13
CA GLY A 136 -17.63 12.88 5.06
C GLY A 136 -19.15 12.74 5.11
N THR A 137 -19.87 13.88 5.18
CA THR A 137 -21.34 13.92 5.33
C THR A 137 -22.11 13.98 4.01
N ASP A 138 -21.43 14.08 2.86
CA ASP A 138 -22.08 14.14 1.54
C ASP A 138 -22.58 12.76 1.12
N GLU A 139 -23.84 12.49 1.44
CA GLU A 139 -24.49 11.21 1.17
C GLU A 139 -24.68 10.98 -0.34
N GLU A 140 -24.86 12.03 -1.14
CA GLU A 140 -25.00 11.92 -2.59
C GLU A 140 -23.70 11.41 -3.25
N MET A 141 -22.54 12.00 -2.91
CA MET A 141 -21.24 11.52 -3.35
C MET A 141 -21.03 10.06 -2.93
N ASN A 142 -21.35 9.74 -1.68
CA ASN A 142 -21.15 8.40 -1.12
C ASN A 142 -21.99 7.35 -1.87
N GLN A 143 -23.28 7.62 -2.07
CA GLN A 143 -24.17 6.71 -2.79
C GLN A 143 -23.77 6.55 -4.27
N ALA A 144 -23.41 7.63 -4.94
CA ALA A 144 -22.99 7.60 -6.34
C ALA A 144 -21.69 6.77 -6.52
N LEU A 145 -20.69 6.98 -5.64
CA LEU A 145 -19.46 6.20 -5.67
C LEU A 145 -19.72 4.70 -5.39
N ASN A 146 -20.44 4.39 -4.31
CA ASN A 146 -20.74 3.01 -3.92
C ASN A 146 -21.54 2.29 -5.02
N GLY A 147 -22.48 2.99 -5.67
CA GLY A 147 -23.21 2.48 -6.82
C GLY A 147 -22.31 2.16 -8.02
N ALA A 148 -21.36 3.05 -8.33
CA ALA A 148 -20.39 2.84 -9.41
C ALA A 148 -19.47 1.66 -9.10
N LEU A 149 -18.90 1.57 -7.88
CA LEU A 149 -18.05 0.44 -7.48
C LEU A 149 -18.80 -0.90 -7.57
N THR A 150 -20.04 -0.94 -7.11
CA THR A 150 -20.89 -2.14 -7.18
C THR A 150 -21.16 -2.56 -8.64
N LYS A 151 -21.47 -1.62 -9.54
CA LYS A 151 -21.65 -1.90 -10.96
C LYS A 151 -20.36 -2.43 -11.61
N LEU A 152 -19.19 -1.99 -11.15
CA LEU A 152 -17.88 -2.52 -11.57
C LEU A 152 -17.56 -3.89 -10.93
N SER A 153 -18.52 -4.50 -10.20
CA SER A 153 -18.34 -5.73 -9.43
C SER A 153 -17.25 -5.63 -8.36
N LEU A 154 -17.03 -4.44 -7.81
CA LEU A 154 -16.18 -4.19 -6.65
C LEU A 154 -17.01 -4.16 -5.38
N ILE A 155 -16.40 -4.40 -4.26
CA ILE A 155 -17.04 -4.46 -2.93
C ILE A 155 -16.59 -3.22 -2.15
N PRO A 156 -17.43 -2.17 -2.06
CA PRO A 156 -17.10 -1.02 -1.24
C PRO A 156 -17.12 -1.42 0.24
N VAL A 157 -16.09 -1.06 0.95
CA VAL A 157 -15.96 -1.25 2.40
C VAL A 157 -15.87 0.14 3.01
N VAL A 158 -17.00 0.62 3.52
CA VAL A 158 -17.08 1.93 4.16
C VAL A 158 -16.43 1.83 5.55
N LEU A 159 -15.45 2.69 5.79
CA LEU A 159 -14.93 2.89 7.13
C LEU A 159 -15.97 3.67 7.91
N CYS A 160 -16.86 2.95 8.58
CA CYS A 160 -17.84 3.56 9.48
C CYS A 160 -17.25 3.66 10.88
N GLU A 161 -17.35 4.82 11.49
CA GLU A 161 -17.36 4.94 12.93
C GLU A 161 -18.63 4.23 13.45
N GLU A 162 -18.48 2.97 13.88
CA GLU A 162 -19.50 2.46 14.79
C GLU A 162 -19.33 3.16 16.14
N PRO A 163 -20.29 3.98 16.58
CA PRO A 163 -20.17 4.79 17.80
C PRO A 163 -19.97 3.95 19.08
N SER A 164 -20.22 2.65 18.98
CA SER A 164 -20.31 1.77 20.16
C SER A 164 -19.03 1.07 20.56
N GLN A 165 -17.93 1.13 19.79
CA GLN A 165 -16.74 0.33 20.13
C GLN A 165 -15.40 1.09 20.15
N GLY A 166 -15.31 2.37 19.76
CA GLY A 166 -14.06 3.15 19.84
C GLY A 166 -12.85 2.50 19.15
N LYS A 167 -13.08 1.54 18.24
CA LYS A 167 -12.01 0.84 17.53
C LYS A 167 -11.45 1.77 16.46
N LYS A 168 -10.22 2.20 16.68
CA LYS A 168 -9.51 3.10 15.80
C LYS A 168 -9.16 2.39 14.49
N ILE A 169 -9.26 3.09 13.37
CA ILE A 169 -8.82 2.66 12.04
C ILE A 169 -7.44 1.98 12.09
N VAL A 170 -6.52 2.51 12.91
CA VAL A 170 -5.15 2.02 13.08
C VAL A 170 -5.11 0.58 13.63
N GLU A 171 -6.04 0.19 14.50
CA GLU A 171 -6.07 -1.15 15.12
C GLU A 171 -6.73 -2.19 14.23
N ASN A 172 -7.70 -1.78 13.45
CA ASN A 172 -8.47 -2.67 12.59
C ASN A 172 -7.84 -2.85 11.20
N PHE A 173 -7.07 -1.86 10.73
CA PHE A 173 -6.55 -1.87 9.38
C PHE A 173 -5.72 -3.11 9.04
N SER A 174 -4.86 -3.55 9.95
CA SER A 174 -4.00 -4.72 9.73
C SER A 174 -4.74 -6.05 9.81
N LYS A 175 -5.94 -6.10 10.41
CA LYS A 175 -6.74 -7.32 10.57
C LYS A 175 -7.84 -7.43 9.52
N ASP A 176 -8.58 -6.33 9.34
CA ASP A 176 -9.81 -6.35 8.56
C ASP A 176 -9.62 -5.88 7.11
N TYR A 177 -8.49 -5.20 6.82
CA TYR A 177 -8.21 -4.58 5.52
C TYR A 177 -6.85 -4.97 4.94
N ALA A 178 -6.21 -6.03 5.47
CA ALA A 178 -4.90 -6.48 5.00
C ALA A 178 -4.89 -6.91 3.52
N ASP A 179 -6.03 -7.31 3.00
CA ASP A 179 -6.24 -7.74 1.61
C ASP A 179 -6.63 -6.59 0.67
N VAL A 180 -6.94 -5.39 1.20
CA VAL A 180 -7.37 -4.25 0.39
C VAL A 180 -6.18 -3.60 -0.29
N ALA A 181 -6.25 -3.47 -1.61
CA ALA A 181 -5.19 -2.90 -2.44
C ALA A 181 -5.45 -1.46 -2.88
N PHE A 182 -6.68 -0.94 -2.74
CA PHE A 182 -7.07 0.38 -3.23
C PHE A 182 -8.09 1.06 -2.32
N ALA A 183 -7.99 2.38 -2.22
CA ALA A 183 -8.93 3.20 -1.45
C ALA A 183 -9.42 4.40 -2.25
N VAL A 184 -10.65 4.83 -1.98
CA VAL A 184 -11.24 6.08 -2.47
C VAL A 184 -11.64 6.94 -1.29
N VAL A 185 -11.22 8.19 -1.28
CA VAL A 185 -11.54 9.18 -0.25
C VAL A 185 -12.36 10.29 -0.85
N LEU A 186 -13.51 10.59 -0.22
CA LEU A 186 -14.43 11.64 -0.62
C LEU A 186 -14.29 12.82 0.34
N LEU A 187 -13.84 13.95 -0.18
CA LEU A 187 -13.72 15.20 0.57
C LEU A 187 -14.94 16.07 0.30
N SER A 188 -15.79 16.22 1.29
CA SER A 188 -17.00 17.05 1.25
C SER A 188 -16.85 18.30 2.12
N PRO A 189 -17.63 19.36 1.86
CA PRO A 189 -17.57 20.63 2.60
C PRO A 189 -18.31 20.52 3.94
N ASP A 190 -17.76 19.75 4.89
CA ASP A 190 -18.43 19.33 6.12
C ASP A 190 -18.33 20.36 7.25
N ASP A 191 -17.14 20.96 7.44
CA ASP A 191 -16.84 21.83 8.57
C ASP A 191 -16.55 23.27 8.13
N PHE A 192 -16.93 24.25 8.95
CA PHE A 192 -16.44 25.61 8.82
C PHE A 192 -15.14 25.83 9.59
N VAL A 193 -14.17 26.49 8.94
CA VAL A 193 -12.88 26.83 9.54
C VAL A 193 -12.51 28.27 9.24
N TYR A 194 -11.81 28.92 10.16
CA TYR A 194 -11.17 30.20 9.98
C TYR A 194 -9.94 30.30 10.89
N ALA A 195 -8.96 31.09 10.48
CA ALA A 195 -7.75 31.26 11.28
C ALA A 195 -8.06 32.00 12.58
N LYS A 196 -7.36 31.67 13.66
CA LYS A 196 -7.58 32.23 15.01
C LYS A 196 -7.60 33.74 15.04
N ASN A 197 -6.88 34.41 14.16
CA ASN A 197 -6.75 35.88 14.09
C ASN A 197 -7.62 36.51 13.00
N GLU A 198 -8.50 35.76 12.37
CA GLU A 198 -9.42 36.25 11.34
C GLU A 198 -10.84 36.37 11.85
N ALA A 199 -11.61 37.27 11.23
CA ALA A 199 -13.05 37.38 11.54
C ALA A 199 -13.79 36.13 11.06
N ALA A 200 -14.82 35.70 11.81
CA ALA A 200 -15.67 34.57 11.45
C ALA A 200 -16.35 34.71 10.07
N THR A 201 -16.42 35.93 9.52
CA THR A 201 -16.92 36.22 8.17
C THR A 201 -16.00 35.67 7.06
N LYS A 202 -14.73 35.39 7.38
CA LYS A 202 -13.74 34.78 6.45
C LYS A 202 -13.70 33.26 6.53
N ARG A 203 -14.76 32.67 7.08
CA ARG A 203 -14.83 31.19 7.19
C ARG A 203 -14.75 30.53 5.83
N LYS A 204 -14.02 29.41 5.82
CA LYS A 204 -13.92 28.49 4.69
C LYS A 204 -14.61 27.18 5.03
N LEU A 205 -14.90 26.40 4.03
CA LEU A 205 -15.37 25.03 4.18
C LEU A 205 -14.19 24.07 4.07
N ARG A 206 -14.20 22.99 4.82
CA ARG A 206 -13.17 21.96 4.77
C ARG A 206 -13.78 20.58 5.01
N PRO A 207 -13.08 19.49 4.65
CA PRO A 207 -13.46 18.14 5.05
C PRO A 207 -13.40 17.97 6.57
N LYS A 208 -14.13 17.01 7.10
CA LYS A 208 -13.95 16.57 8.49
C LYS A 208 -12.50 16.21 8.78
N GLN A 209 -12.05 16.44 10.02
CA GLN A 209 -10.67 16.16 10.43
C GLN A 209 -10.36 14.67 10.43
N ASP A 210 -11.31 13.81 10.78
CA ASP A 210 -11.18 12.36 10.73
C ASP A 210 -10.96 11.87 9.29
N VAL A 211 -11.70 12.38 8.30
CA VAL A 211 -11.50 12.03 6.89
C VAL A 211 -10.08 12.41 6.42
N VAL A 212 -9.57 13.57 6.82
CA VAL A 212 -8.19 13.99 6.49
C VAL A 212 -7.15 13.11 7.18
N PHE A 213 -7.40 12.72 8.44
CA PHE A 213 -6.54 11.78 9.17
C PHE A 213 -6.52 10.40 8.48
N GLU A 214 -7.68 9.88 8.08
CA GLU A 214 -7.82 8.59 7.39
C GLU A 214 -7.15 8.62 6.02
N LEU A 215 -7.27 9.73 5.27
CA LEU A 215 -6.54 9.95 4.02
C LEU A 215 -5.03 9.80 4.25
N GLY A 216 -4.46 10.51 5.23
CA GLY A 216 -3.04 10.41 5.54
C GLY A 216 -2.61 9.00 5.94
N PHE A 217 -3.45 8.31 6.71
CA PHE A 217 -3.22 6.93 7.12
C PHE A 217 -3.22 5.96 5.92
N LEU A 218 -4.20 6.08 5.02
CA LEU A 218 -4.30 5.25 3.82
C LEU A 218 -3.12 5.48 2.86
N LEU A 219 -2.71 6.74 2.68
CA LEU A 219 -1.52 7.06 1.88
C LEU A 219 -0.24 6.43 2.43
N GLY A 220 -0.09 6.40 3.75
CA GLY A 220 1.04 5.75 4.41
C GLY A 220 1.04 4.24 4.30
N ASN A 221 -0.14 3.61 4.22
CA ASN A 221 -0.28 2.14 4.17
C ASN A 221 -0.34 1.58 2.74
N LEU A 222 -1.11 2.20 1.86
CA LEU A 222 -1.34 1.72 0.49
C LEU A 222 -0.38 2.34 -0.53
N GLY A 223 0.18 3.51 -0.21
CA GLY A 223 0.97 4.32 -1.15
C GLY A 223 0.09 5.18 -2.06
N LYS A 224 0.69 6.27 -2.59
CA LYS A 224 -0.01 7.31 -3.37
C LYS A 224 -0.74 6.79 -4.62
N GLY A 225 -0.19 5.79 -5.30
CA GLY A 225 -0.77 5.21 -6.51
C GLY A 225 -2.02 4.35 -6.28
N ASN A 226 -2.34 4.06 -5.02
CA ASN A 226 -3.46 3.20 -4.63
C ASN A 226 -4.52 3.93 -3.81
N VAL A 227 -4.45 5.27 -3.75
CA VAL A 227 -5.44 6.11 -3.07
C VAL A 227 -5.91 7.18 -4.04
N LEU A 228 -7.20 7.15 -4.36
CA LEU A 228 -7.87 8.13 -5.21
C LEU A 228 -8.67 9.09 -4.33
N VAL A 229 -8.53 10.40 -4.58
CA VAL A 229 -9.22 11.43 -3.81
C VAL A 229 -10.15 12.20 -4.72
N PHE A 230 -11.43 12.17 -4.39
CA PHE A 230 -12.43 13.04 -4.98
C PHE A 230 -12.84 14.16 -4.02
N PHE A 231 -13.19 15.31 -4.53
CA PHE A 231 -13.70 16.41 -3.73
C PHE A 231 -14.93 17.06 -4.36
N ARG A 232 -15.86 17.53 -3.52
CA ARG A 232 -16.99 18.33 -3.98
C ARG A 232 -16.53 19.78 -4.23
N GLU A 233 -16.61 20.22 -5.48
CA GLU A 233 -16.27 21.60 -5.81
C GLU A 233 -17.33 22.57 -5.27
N CYS A 234 -16.91 23.50 -4.42
CA CYS A 234 -17.77 24.58 -3.94
C CYS A 234 -16.95 25.83 -3.58
N ALA A 235 -17.62 26.97 -3.50
CA ALA A 235 -16.99 28.23 -3.14
C ALA A 235 -16.38 28.16 -1.72
N ASN A 236 -15.14 28.64 -1.58
CA ASN A 236 -14.39 28.70 -0.32
C ASN A 236 -14.07 27.32 0.29
N PHE A 237 -14.03 26.26 -0.50
CA PHE A 237 -13.60 24.95 -0.04
C PHE A 237 -12.06 24.89 0.04
N GLU A 238 -11.55 24.52 1.20
CA GLU A 238 -10.13 24.37 1.46
C GLU A 238 -9.72 22.89 1.36
N ILE A 239 -9.03 22.57 0.27
CA ILE A 239 -8.44 21.24 0.06
C ILE A 239 -7.13 21.16 0.86
N PRO A 240 -6.83 20.02 1.51
CA PRO A 240 -5.54 19.81 2.16
C PRO A 240 -4.38 19.99 1.19
N THR A 241 -3.41 20.86 1.50
CA THR A 241 -2.35 21.30 0.56
C THR A 241 -1.06 20.52 0.62
N ASP A 242 -0.78 19.81 1.71
CA ASP A 242 0.54 19.19 1.95
C ASP A 242 0.65 17.74 1.44
N PHE A 243 -0.22 17.34 0.53
CA PHE A 243 -0.19 16.03 -0.08
C PHE A 243 0.43 16.06 -1.48
N GLU A 244 1.73 16.33 -1.58
CA GLU A 244 2.45 16.34 -2.86
C GLU A 244 2.32 15.01 -3.62
N GLY A 245 1.98 15.10 -4.91
CA GLY A 245 1.87 13.95 -5.82
C GLY A 245 0.58 13.16 -5.68
N ILE A 246 -0.46 13.73 -5.07
CA ILE A 246 -1.83 13.21 -5.09
C ILE A 246 -2.67 14.07 -6.01
N ASN A 247 -3.40 13.44 -6.89
CA ASN A 247 -4.38 14.10 -7.74
C ASN A 247 -5.71 14.21 -6.99
N PHE A 248 -6.10 15.45 -6.65
CA PHE A 248 -7.45 15.75 -6.19
C PHE A 248 -8.33 15.96 -7.42
N ILE A 249 -9.36 15.15 -7.57
CA ILE A 249 -10.24 15.15 -8.73
C ILE A 249 -11.62 15.65 -8.31
N ALA A 250 -12.16 16.62 -9.04
CA ALA A 250 -13.51 17.11 -8.78
C ALA A 250 -14.55 16.01 -9.01
N PHE A 251 -15.48 15.87 -8.06
CA PHE A 251 -16.65 15.02 -8.19
C PHE A 251 -17.77 15.86 -8.80
N ASP A 252 -17.84 15.85 -10.13
CA ASP A 252 -18.73 16.70 -10.91
C ASP A 252 -20.07 16.03 -11.23
N ASP A 253 -21.04 16.85 -11.61
CA ASP A 253 -22.38 16.38 -11.99
C ASP A 253 -22.44 15.82 -13.43
N HIS A 254 -21.32 15.87 -14.18
CA HIS A 254 -21.21 15.40 -15.57
C HIS A 254 -20.58 14.02 -15.67
N ASP A 255 -20.41 13.33 -14.56
CA ASP A 255 -19.88 11.97 -14.48
C ASP A 255 -18.41 11.82 -14.96
N SER A 256 -17.64 12.90 -15.13
CA SER A 256 -16.24 12.81 -15.57
C SER A 256 -15.35 12.14 -14.51
N TRP A 257 -15.73 12.20 -13.24
CA TRP A 257 -15.09 11.46 -12.14
C TRP A 257 -15.11 9.93 -12.36
N LYS A 258 -16.11 9.39 -13.09
CA LYS A 258 -16.20 7.95 -13.39
C LYS A 258 -15.05 7.49 -14.31
N LEU A 259 -14.66 8.32 -15.28
CA LEU A 259 -13.50 8.04 -16.13
C LEU A 259 -12.20 8.01 -15.34
N ALA A 260 -12.04 8.95 -14.39
CA ALA A 260 -10.91 8.97 -13.50
C ALA A 260 -10.87 7.72 -12.61
N LEU A 261 -12.02 7.31 -12.05
CA LEU A 261 -12.15 6.09 -11.25
C LEU A 261 -11.71 4.85 -12.03
N ILE A 262 -12.22 4.66 -13.27
CA ILE A 262 -11.86 3.52 -14.12
C ILE A 262 -10.35 3.52 -14.40
N ARG A 263 -9.78 4.68 -14.74
CA ARG A 263 -8.35 4.82 -15.04
C ARG A 263 -7.48 4.44 -13.84
N GLU A 264 -7.78 4.97 -12.66
CA GLU A 264 -6.96 4.71 -11.47
C GLU A 264 -7.11 3.26 -10.96
N LEU A 265 -8.32 2.68 -11.03
CA LEU A 265 -8.53 1.26 -10.75
C LEU A 265 -7.73 0.37 -11.72
N SER A 266 -7.70 0.71 -13.00
CA SER A 266 -6.92 -0.02 -14.01
C SER A 266 -5.42 0.14 -13.80
N ASN A 267 -4.95 1.33 -13.41
CA ASN A 267 -3.54 1.61 -13.12
C ASN A 267 -3.04 0.79 -11.92
N CYS A 268 -3.88 0.55 -10.92
CA CYS A 268 -3.53 -0.31 -9.78
C CYS A 268 -3.62 -1.82 -10.10
N GLY A 269 -4.03 -2.19 -11.33
CA GLY A 269 -4.11 -3.58 -11.78
C GLY A 269 -5.47 -4.26 -11.55
N LEU A 270 -6.50 -3.52 -11.13
CA LEU A 270 -7.86 -4.04 -11.02
C LEU A 270 -8.52 -4.06 -12.42
N ALA A 271 -8.83 -5.24 -12.91
CA ALA A 271 -9.59 -5.39 -14.16
C ALA A 271 -11.06 -4.98 -13.93
N VAL A 272 -11.47 -3.86 -14.50
CA VAL A 272 -12.83 -3.33 -14.43
C VAL A 272 -13.40 -3.09 -15.82
N ASP A 273 -14.70 -3.35 -15.98
CA ASP A 273 -15.45 -3.09 -17.20
C ASP A 273 -16.11 -1.70 -17.08
N GLY A 274 -15.43 -0.68 -17.62
CA GLY A 274 -15.86 0.72 -17.52
C GLY A 274 -17.20 1.01 -18.18
N ASP A 275 -17.59 0.24 -19.21
CA ASP A 275 -18.86 0.42 -19.94
C ASP A 275 -20.08 0.28 -19.02
N ARG A 276 -19.93 -0.37 -17.88
CA ARG A 276 -21.02 -0.57 -16.91
C ARG A 276 -21.43 0.69 -16.16
N ILE A 277 -20.58 1.69 -16.10
CA ILE A 277 -20.85 2.93 -15.35
C ILE A 277 -20.86 4.18 -16.24
N LEU A 278 -20.46 4.06 -17.53
CA LEU A 278 -20.42 5.17 -18.49
C LEU A 278 -21.70 5.26 -19.36
N LYS A 279 -22.66 4.36 -19.15
CA LYS A 279 -23.94 4.33 -19.89
C LYS A 279 -25.03 5.03 -19.14
#